data_c1116fc12ad5ed98ca68e2d452151a34
#
_entry.id   c1116fc12ad5ed98ca68e2d452151a34
#
_cell.length_a   1.000
_cell.length_b   1.000
_cell.length_c   1.000
_cell.angle_alpha   90.00
_cell.angle_beta   90.00
_cell.angle_gamma   90.00
#
_symmetry.space_group_name_H-M   'P 1'
#
loop_
_entity.id
_entity.type
_entity.pdbx_description
1 polymer ?
#
loop_
_entity_poly.entity_id
_entity_poly.type
_entity_poly.pdbx_seq_one_letter_code
_entity_poly.pdbx_strand_id
1 'polypeptide(L)'
;MQITTGTEGAVTVVKPAGPIISGELAELENHLRRLSQNWTKRLVINMSEVSIIDSAGLELLVRCRREMAQRGLQLKLSGLNDITQRIFDITGLTFHFEIFPDTPQAVRNFL
;
A
#
# COMPACT_ATOMS: atom_id res chain seq x y z
N MET A 1 14.48 5.88 -1.01
CA MET A 1 13.02 6.11 -0.89
C MET A 1 12.72 6.84 0.41
N GLN A 2 11.84 7.81 0.36
CA GLN A 2 11.32 8.43 1.59
C GLN A 2 9.97 7.81 1.92
N ILE A 3 9.75 7.51 3.18
CA ILE A 3 8.51 6.92 3.65
C ILE A 3 8.00 7.73 4.82
N THR A 4 6.80 8.29 4.70
CA THR A 4 6.16 8.98 5.81
C THR A 4 5.01 8.14 6.33
N THR A 5 4.81 8.17 7.65
CA THR A 5 3.74 7.44 8.31
C THR A 5 2.99 8.39 9.23
N GLY A 6 1.69 8.34 9.14
CA GLY A 6 0.81 9.11 10.01
C GLY A 6 -0.42 8.29 10.38
N THR A 7 -1.27 8.87 11.19
CA THR A 7 -2.53 8.24 11.57
C THR A 7 -3.69 9.18 11.31
N GLU A 8 -4.82 8.60 10.90
CA GLU A 8 -6.09 9.30 10.82
C GLU A 8 -7.12 8.45 11.58
N GLY A 9 -7.39 8.85 12.82
CA GLY A 9 -8.18 8.02 13.72
C GLY A 9 -7.48 6.70 14.01
N ALA A 10 -8.19 5.58 13.78
CA ALA A 10 -7.65 4.24 13.97
C ALA A 10 -6.95 3.68 12.72
N VAL A 11 -6.74 4.50 11.70
CA VAL A 11 -6.14 4.09 10.44
C VAL A 11 -4.72 4.63 10.35
N THR A 12 -3.76 3.75 10.04
CA THR A 12 -2.39 4.15 9.76
C THR A 12 -2.25 4.40 8.26
N VAL A 13 -1.65 5.54 7.90
CA VAL A 13 -1.40 5.90 6.50
C VAL A 13 0.10 5.93 6.26
N VAL A 14 0.56 5.11 5.33
CA VAL A 14 1.96 5.07 4.88
C VAL A 14 2.03 5.68 3.50
N LYS A 15 2.93 6.63 3.30
CA LYS A 15 3.14 7.26 2.00
C LYS A 15 4.60 7.08 1.57
N PRO A 16 4.87 6.07 0.72
CA PRO A 16 6.18 5.95 0.10
C PRO A 16 6.32 6.98 -1.04
N ALA A 17 7.51 7.54 -1.18
CA ALA A 17 7.81 8.48 -2.25
C ALA A 17 8.93 7.91 -3.11
N GLY A 18 8.70 7.80 -4.40
CA GLY A 18 9.63 7.26 -5.37
C GLY A 18 9.14 5.97 -6.01
N PRO A 19 9.97 5.34 -6.84
CA PRO A 19 9.59 4.10 -7.50
C PRO A 19 9.60 2.92 -6.53
N ILE A 20 8.66 2.00 -6.69
CA ILE A 20 8.63 0.74 -5.95
C ILE A 20 9.11 -0.36 -6.89
N ILE A 21 10.42 -0.52 -6.97
CA ILE A 21 11.06 -1.37 -7.97
C ILE A 21 12.14 -2.26 -7.36
N SER A 22 12.48 -3.33 -8.08
CA SER A 22 13.54 -4.26 -7.71
C SER A 22 14.83 -3.51 -7.35
N GLY A 23 15.47 -3.93 -6.25
CA GLY A 23 16.68 -3.29 -5.73
C GLY A 23 16.42 -2.17 -4.75
N GLU A 24 15.20 -1.66 -4.63
CA GLU A 24 14.84 -0.54 -3.76
C GLU A 24 13.69 -0.85 -2.82
N LEU A 25 13.42 -2.14 -2.58
CA LEU A 25 12.26 -2.57 -1.81
C LEU A 25 12.49 -2.71 -0.31
N ALA A 26 13.75 -2.82 0.11
CA ALA A 26 14.07 -3.21 1.50
C ALA A 26 13.50 -2.24 2.53
N GLU A 27 13.58 -0.93 2.30
CA GLU A 27 13.07 0.06 3.24
C GLU A 27 11.55 -0.04 3.40
N LEU A 28 10.83 -0.15 2.28
CA LEU A 28 9.39 -0.27 2.31
C LEU A 28 8.96 -1.58 2.95
N GLU A 29 9.61 -2.68 2.58
CA GLU A 29 9.32 -3.99 3.15
C GLU A 29 9.51 -4.00 4.66
N ASN A 30 10.64 -3.48 5.15
CA ASN A 30 10.92 -3.41 6.58
C ASN A 30 9.93 -2.52 7.31
N HIS A 31 9.55 -1.40 6.70
CA HIS A 31 8.59 -0.47 7.28
C HIS A 31 7.21 -1.12 7.44
N LEU A 32 6.74 -1.77 6.39
CA LEU A 32 5.44 -2.46 6.41
C LEU A 32 5.45 -3.62 7.41
N ARG A 33 6.57 -4.35 7.49
CA ARG A 33 6.70 -5.45 8.45
C ARG A 33 6.62 -4.94 9.89
N ARG A 34 7.28 -3.83 10.21
CA ARG A 34 7.22 -3.24 11.55
C ARG A 34 5.79 -2.83 11.92
N LEU A 35 5.08 -2.23 10.99
CA LEU A 35 3.68 -1.84 11.22
C LEU A 35 2.79 -3.06 11.48
N SER A 36 2.98 -4.11 10.70
CA SER A 36 2.25 -5.36 10.86
C SER A 36 2.52 -6.00 12.23
N GLN A 37 3.77 -5.95 12.71
CA GLN A 37 4.15 -6.50 14.00
C GLN A 37 3.66 -5.67 15.19
N ASN A 38 3.43 -4.38 14.99
CA ASN A 38 3.02 -3.45 16.05
C ASN A 38 1.51 -3.22 16.12
N TRP A 39 0.72 -4.23 15.74
CA TRP A 39 -0.73 -4.23 15.89
C TRP A 39 -1.47 -3.21 15.03
N THR A 40 -0.85 -2.76 13.94
CA THR A 40 -1.54 -1.95 12.94
C THR A 40 -2.64 -2.78 12.30
N LYS A 41 -3.90 -2.45 12.57
CA LYS A 41 -5.05 -3.23 12.10
C LYS A 41 -5.62 -2.74 10.78
N ARG A 42 -5.51 -1.44 10.54
CA ARG A 42 -6.07 -0.78 9.35
C ARG A 42 -4.98 0.06 8.74
N LEU A 43 -4.59 -0.28 7.53
CA LEU A 43 -3.49 0.35 6.84
C LEU A 43 -3.94 0.86 5.47
N VAL A 44 -3.62 2.11 5.18
CA VAL A 44 -3.70 2.67 3.84
C VAL A 44 -2.29 2.93 3.36
N ILE A 45 -1.95 2.44 2.17
CA ILE A 45 -0.74 2.84 1.48
C ILE A 45 -1.15 3.91 0.46
N ASN A 46 -0.71 5.14 0.72
CA ASN A 46 -0.95 6.26 -0.17
C ASN A 46 0.10 6.24 -1.27
N MET A 47 -0.33 5.89 -2.49
CA MET A 47 0.53 5.69 -3.65
C MET A 47 0.75 6.97 -4.47
N SER A 48 0.28 8.12 -3.98
CA SER A 48 0.29 9.36 -4.78
C SER A 48 1.68 9.85 -5.16
N GLU A 49 2.69 9.48 -4.39
CA GLU A 49 4.10 9.83 -4.64
C GLU A 49 4.89 8.68 -5.29
N VAL A 50 4.21 7.60 -5.64
CA VAL A 50 4.84 6.45 -6.33
C VAL A 50 4.76 6.68 -7.82
N SER A 51 5.92 6.85 -8.46
CA SER A 51 6.01 7.14 -9.90
C SER A 51 5.74 5.90 -10.75
N ILE A 52 6.27 4.74 -10.34
CA ILE A 52 6.13 3.49 -11.07
C ILE A 52 6.32 2.31 -10.10
N ILE A 53 5.80 1.16 -10.49
CA ILE A 53 5.97 -0.10 -9.76
C ILE A 53 6.27 -1.21 -10.75
N ASP A 54 7.23 -2.07 -10.43
CA ASP A 54 7.55 -3.24 -11.24
C ASP A 54 6.99 -4.53 -10.62
N SER A 55 7.28 -5.67 -11.26
CA SER A 55 6.75 -6.96 -10.78
C SER A 55 7.20 -7.29 -9.36
N ALA A 56 8.43 -6.94 -8.99
CA ALA A 56 8.93 -7.18 -7.63
C ALA A 56 8.19 -6.32 -6.61
N GLY A 57 7.88 -5.08 -6.96
CA GLY A 57 7.08 -4.18 -6.14
C GLY A 57 5.64 -4.68 -5.99
N LEU A 58 5.04 -5.16 -7.08
CA LEU A 58 3.71 -5.75 -7.03
C LEU A 58 3.67 -6.98 -6.11
N GLU A 59 4.68 -7.85 -6.21
CA GLU A 59 4.78 -9.02 -5.34
C GLU A 59 4.89 -8.62 -3.87
N LEU A 60 5.63 -7.56 -3.56
CA LEU A 60 5.73 -7.05 -2.20
C LEU A 60 4.37 -6.64 -1.66
N LEU A 61 3.60 -5.88 -2.43
CA LEU A 61 2.27 -5.44 -2.02
C LEU A 61 1.30 -6.62 -1.84
N VAL A 62 1.33 -7.58 -2.77
CA VAL A 62 0.49 -8.79 -2.69
C VAL A 62 0.83 -9.59 -1.44
N ARG A 63 2.11 -9.77 -1.16
CA ARG A 63 2.56 -10.50 0.02
C ARG A 63 2.15 -9.79 1.31
N CYS A 64 2.31 -8.49 1.37
CA CYS A 64 1.91 -7.68 2.51
C CYS A 64 0.40 -7.82 2.76
N ARG A 65 -0.41 -7.69 1.73
CA ARG A 65 -1.87 -7.83 1.84
C ARG A 65 -2.24 -9.22 2.37
N ARG A 66 -1.61 -10.24 1.81
CA ARG A 66 -1.88 -11.63 2.22
C ARG A 66 -1.54 -11.87 3.68
N GLU A 67 -0.36 -11.44 4.11
CA GLU A 67 0.08 -11.59 5.50
C GLU A 67 -0.83 -10.85 6.46
N MET A 68 -1.25 -9.65 6.11
CA MET A 68 -2.19 -8.88 6.93
C MET A 68 -3.55 -9.58 7.01
N ALA A 69 -4.06 -10.05 5.88
CA ALA A 69 -5.35 -10.74 5.83
C ALA A 69 -5.35 -11.99 6.71
N GLN A 70 -4.25 -12.74 6.75
CA GLN A 70 -4.12 -13.92 7.60
C GLN A 70 -4.21 -13.59 9.08
N ARG A 71 -3.91 -12.37 9.46
CA ARG A 71 -4.00 -11.88 10.85
C ARG A 71 -5.29 -11.12 11.13
N GLY A 72 -6.23 -11.11 10.19
CA GLY A 72 -7.46 -10.33 10.31
C GLY A 72 -7.26 -8.83 10.15
N LEU A 73 -6.15 -8.41 9.54
CA LEU A 73 -5.83 -7.01 9.31
C LEU A 73 -6.24 -6.61 7.89
N GLN A 74 -6.47 -5.31 7.68
CA GLN A 74 -6.95 -4.80 6.40
C GLN A 74 -5.98 -3.80 5.78
N LEU A 75 -5.70 -3.97 4.49
CA LEU A 75 -4.86 -3.08 3.70
C LEU A 75 -5.66 -2.50 2.54
N LYS A 76 -5.60 -1.18 2.39
CA LYS A 76 -6.19 -0.48 1.25
C LYS A 76 -5.13 0.38 0.56
N LEU A 77 -5.35 0.66 -0.72
CA LEU A 77 -4.47 1.53 -1.51
C LEU A 77 -5.21 2.79 -1.91
N SER A 78 -4.48 3.89 -2.04
CA SER A 78 -5.06 5.15 -2.51
C SER A 78 -4.11 5.90 -3.43
N GLY A 79 -4.68 6.73 -4.30
CA GLY A 79 -3.93 7.71 -5.05
C GLY A 79 -3.03 7.18 -6.16
N LEU A 80 -3.34 6.02 -6.74
CA LEU A 80 -2.55 5.51 -7.87
C LEU A 80 -2.61 6.50 -9.04
N ASN A 81 -1.44 6.77 -9.65
CA ASN A 81 -1.43 7.54 -10.89
C ASN A 81 -1.90 6.67 -12.07
N ASP A 82 -2.05 7.27 -13.25
CA ASP A 82 -2.57 6.55 -14.42
C ASP A 82 -1.70 5.36 -14.81
N ILE A 83 -0.39 5.48 -14.66
CA ILE A 83 0.55 4.41 -15.01
C ILE A 83 0.41 3.25 -14.04
N THR A 84 0.44 3.50 -12.74
CA THR A 84 0.32 2.44 -11.74
C THR A 84 -1.06 1.81 -11.76
N GLN A 85 -2.11 2.60 -11.99
CA GLN A 85 -3.46 2.05 -12.13
C GLN A 85 -3.56 1.11 -13.33
N ARG A 86 -2.96 1.49 -14.46
CA ARG A 86 -2.94 0.63 -15.65
C ARG A 86 -2.20 -0.69 -15.39
N ILE A 87 -1.08 -0.62 -14.66
CA ILE A 87 -0.33 -1.82 -14.30
C ILE A 87 -1.19 -2.76 -13.44
N PHE A 88 -1.92 -2.23 -12.47
CA PHE A 88 -2.83 -3.04 -11.65
C PHE A 88 -3.96 -3.64 -12.49
N ASP A 89 -4.50 -2.87 -13.45
CA ASP A 89 -5.57 -3.34 -14.32
C ASP A 89 -5.08 -4.47 -15.24
N ILE A 90 -3.94 -4.28 -15.89
CA ILE A 90 -3.38 -5.27 -16.83
C ILE A 90 -3.00 -6.57 -16.11
N THR A 91 -2.48 -6.47 -14.89
CA THR A 91 -2.07 -7.65 -14.11
C THR A 91 -3.24 -8.32 -13.38
N GLY A 92 -4.42 -7.71 -13.42
CA GLY A 92 -5.60 -8.22 -12.72
C GLY A 92 -5.59 -7.93 -11.22
N LEU A 93 -4.59 -7.21 -10.71
CA LEU A 93 -4.46 -6.94 -9.29
C LEU A 93 -5.50 -5.95 -8.78
N THR A 94 -6.14 -5.20 -9.66
CA THR A 94 -7.27 -4.32 -9.29
C THR A 94 -8.37 -5.11 -8.56
N PHE A 95 -8.55 -6.39 -8.88
CA PHE A 95 -9.56 -7.24 -8.25
C PHE A 95 -9.12 -7.78 -6.89
N HIS A 96 -7.83 -7.64 -6.55
CA HIS A 96 -7.28 -8.16 -5.30
C HIS A 96 -7.04 -7.08 -4.24
N PHE A 97 -7.17 -5.81 -4.61
CA PHE A 97 -6.97 -4.69 -3.70
C PHE A 97 -8.18 -3.78 -3.71
N GLU A 98 -8.46 -3.20 -2.56
CA GLU A 98 -9.40 -2.09 -2.48
C GLU A 98 -8.63 -0.81 -2.78
N ILE A 99 -8.93 -0.17 -3.90
CA ILE A 99 -8.21 0.99 -4.42
C ILE A 99 -9.16 2.19 -4.43
N PHE A 100 -8.71 3.30 -3.87
CA PHE A 100 -9.49 4.52 -3.77
C PHE A 100 -8.79 5.69 -4.46
N PRO A 101 -9.52 6.66 -5.00
CA PRO A 101 -8.91 7.80 -5.68
C PRO A 101 -8.02 8.64 -4.77
N ASP A 102 -8.36 8.72 -3.49
CA ASP A 102 -7.58 9.50 -2.52
C ASP A 102 -7.62 8.84 -1.13
N THR A 103 -6.73 9.30 -0.27
CA THR A 103 -6.59 8.77 1.08
C THR A 103 -7.82 9.01 1.96
N PRO A 104 -8.48 10.19 1.94
CA PRO A 104 -9.71 10.38 2.74
C PRO A 104 -10.80 9.37 2.42
N GLN A 105 -11.01 9.03 1.15
CA GLN A 105 -12.00 8.01 0.79
C GLN A 105 -11.61 6.63 1.29
N ALA A 106 -10.33 6.27 1.20
CA ALA A 106 -9.84 5.00 1.71
C ALA A 106 -10.04 4.89 3.23
N VAL A 107 -9.71 5.96 3.95
CA VAL A 107 -9.89 6.01 5.42
C VAL A 107 -11.36 5.87 5.80
N ARG A 108 -12.24 6.62 5.13
CA ARG A 108 -13.68 6.55 5.40
C ARG A 108 -14.27 5.16 5.17
N ASN A 109 -13.71 4.42 4.23
CA ASN A 109 -14.21 3.09 3.89
C ASN A 109 -13.98 2.06 5.01
N PHE A 110 -13.09 2.35 5.94
CA PHE A 110 -12.90 1.50 7.13
C PHE A 110 -13.98 1.71 8.19
N LEU A 111 -14.74 2.78 8.10
CA LEU A 111 -15.72 3.16 9.12
C LEU A 111 -17.05 2.43 9.00
#